data_a14ca29b0beb22bc61a558c3c51836b3
#
_entry.id   a14ca29b0beb22bc61a558c3c51836b3
#
_cell.length_a   1.000
_cell.length_b   1.000
_cell.length_c   1.000
_cell.angle_alpha   90.00
_cell.angle_beta   90.00
_cell.angle_gamma   90.00
#
_symmetry.space_group_name_H-M   'P 1'
#
loop_
_entity.id
_entity.type
_entity.pdbx_description
1 polymer ?
#
loop_
_entity_poly.entity_id
_entity_poly.type
_entity_poly.pdbx_seq_one_letter_code
_entity_poly.pdbx_strand_id
1 'polypeptide(L)'
;MLINILLFLVAIYALFTFTLAGIWLKKVTFGKRFMRKVPKDTTISVLVAARNEALNIPYLLRDLAKQRYPKTLLEVIIINDHSTDDTVFQIENIRNELDFPVHIIHLEEFDVRGKKNAIKIGIQKAQGELIVCTDADCRVGEFWLLGMQQLYKGQNAKLISGGVTFIPNGRLWTILQSVEFASLVGSGACAMMVGKPNMCNGANIAYPKAVFEEVNGFEGNEHIASGDDEFLMHKIAEKYPNQIVFAHFQPNIVFTQSQENLRTFVQQRKRWASKWNHYKDWKVTFLAIAIFTLNFGMLLSPFLWLKDDLTTSQFMVLWLVRCLPEYLFLAPVLSFFKKSPYIKYIPLVQILYPFYVVFFGVSAWKKGYVWKGRRHF
;
A
#
# COMPACT_ATOMS: atom_id res chain seq x y z
N MET A 1 -8.66 19.10 -33.07
CA MET A 1 -9.18 17.82 -32.55
C MET A 1 -8.36 17.30 -31.36
N LEU A 2 -7.04 17.13 -31.47
CA LEU A 2 -6.18 16.60 -30.39
C LEU A 2 -6.25 17.43 -29.09
N ILE A 3 -6.20 18.75 -29.19
CA ILE A 3 -6.28 19.68 -28.04
C ILE A 3 -7.60 19.51 -27.28
N ASN A 4 -8.73 19.41 -28.01
CA ASN A 4 -10.04 19.24 -27.38
C ASN A 4 -10.15 17.89 -26.64
N ILE A 5 -9.54 16.82 -27.18
CA ILE A 5 -9.45 15.52 -26.49
C ILE A 5 -8.61 15.67 -25.21
N LEU A 6 -7.48 16.36 -25.26
CA LEU A 6 -6.63 16.57 -24.11
C LEU A 6 -7.35 17.40 -23.01
N LEU A 7 -8.00 18.48 -23.39
CA LEU A 7 -8.80 19.31 -22.47
C LEU A 7 -9.93 18.47 -21.83
N PHE A 8 -10.61 17.64 -22.60
CA PHE A 8 -11.66 16.76 -22.10
C PHE A 8 -11.12 15.74 -21.10
N LEU A 9 -9.99 15.09 -21.41
CA LEU A 9 -9.34 14.13 -20.49
C LEU A 9 -8.88 14.81 -19.20
N VAL A 10 -8.31 16.01 -19.28
CA VAL A 10 -7.90 16.79 -18.11
C VAL A 10 -9.11 17.18 -17.25
N ALA A 11 -10.23 17.57 -17.86
CA ALA A 11 -11.45 17.92 -17.14
C ALA A 11 -12.03 16.69 -16.39
N ILE A 12 -12.10 15.52 -17.03
CA ILE A 12 -12.54 14.27 -16.39
C ILE A 12 -11.60 13.91 -15.23
N TYR A 13 -10.29 13.99 -15.45
CA TYR A 13 -9.29 13.72 -14.43
C TYR A 13 -9.41 14.67 -13.24
N ALA A 14 -9.60 15.96 -13.49
CA ALA A 14 -9.82 16.96 -12.46
C ALA A 14 -11.07 16.67 -11.63
N LEU A 15 -12.19 16.34 -12.28
CA LEU A 15 -13.43 15.95 -11.60
C LEU A 15 -13.24 14.71 -10.72
N PHE A 16 -12.56 13.69 -11.25
CA PHE A 16 -12.21 12.48 -10.49
C PHE A 16 -11.36 12.81 -9.26
N THR A 17 -10.33 13.63 -9.42
CA THR A 17 -9.41 13.99 -8.33
C THR A 17 -10.08 14.90 -7.31
N PHE A 18 -10.95 15.82 -7.72
CA PHE A 18 -11.80 16.59 -6.80
C PHE A 18 -12.74 15.69 -5.99
N THR A 19 -13.27 14.64 -6.63
CA THR A 19 -14.09 13.65 -5.92
C THR A 19 -13.29 12.94 -4.85
N LEU A 20 -12.05 12.52 -5.15
CA LEU A 20 -11.14 11.93 -4.16
C LEU A 20 -10.85 12.90 -3.01
N ALA A 21 -10.57 14.17 -3.32
CA ALA A 21 -10.34 15.21 -2.30
C ALA A 21 -11.57 15.38 -1.39
N GLY A 22 -12.77 15.43 -1.97
CA GLY A 22 -14.03 15.53 -1.22
C GLY A 22 -14.27 14.32 -0.31
N ILE A 23 -14.04 13.09 -0.79
CA ILE A 23 -14.15 11.87 0.00
C ILE A 23 -13.17 11.90 1.16
N TRP A 24 -11.89 12.22 0.89
CA TRP A 24 -10.85 12.27 1.91
C TRP A 24 -11.15 13.30 2.99
N LEU A 25 -11.48 14.52 2.60
CA LEU A 25 -11.83 15.60 3.54
C LEU A 25 -13.03 15.20 4.42
N LYS A 26 -14.10 14.70 3.80
CA LYS A 26 -15.32 14.29 4.52
C LYS A 26 -15.06 13.11 5.48
N LYS A 27 -14.33 12.08 5.05
CA LYS A 27 -14.20 10.82 5.80
C LYS A 27 -12.99 10.78 6.74
N VAL A 28 -11.87 11.40 6.37
CA VAL A 28 -10.61 11.36 7.14
C VAL A 28 -10.36 12.65 7.90
N THR A 29 -10.42 13.80 7.22
CA THR A 29 -10.05 15.07 7.85
C THR A 29 -11.14 15.58 8.79
N PHE A 30 -12.39 15.58 8.35
CA PHE A 30 -13.54 16.08 9.13
C PHE A 30 -14.42 14.95 9.70
N GLY A 31 -14.13 13.70 9.33
CA GLY A 31 -14.85 12.53 9.83
C GLY A 31 -14.73 12.41 11.35
N LYS A 32 -15.83 12.04 12.01
CA LYS A 32 -15.80 11.77 13.46
C LYS A 32 -14.90 10.55 13.68
N ARG A 33 -13.85 10.72 14.47
CA ARG A 33 -12.99 9.62 14.93
C ARG A 33 -13.74 8.83 16.00
N PHE A 34 -14.67 8.00 15.58
CA PHE A 34 -15.39 7.11 16.47
C PHE A 34 -14.49 5.90 16.78
N MET A 35 -13.68 6.01 17.82
CA MET A 35 -13.12 4.84 18.50
C MET A 35 -14.18 4.33 19.46
N ARG A 36 -14.97 3.35 19.04
CA ARG A 36 -15.88 2.66 19.93
C ARG A 36 -15.03 1.95 20.98
N LYS A 37 -15.28 2.20 22.27
CA LYS A 37 -14.64 1.40 23.31
C LYS A 37 -15.13 -0.03 23.17
N VAL A 38 -14.27 -0.91 22.67
CA VAL A 38 -14.54 -2.35 22.55
C VAL A 38 -13.62 -3.09 23.53
N PRO A 39 -14.05 -4.22 24.10
CA PRO A 39 -13.20 -5.04 24.95
C PRO A 39 -11.91 -5.43 24.24
N LYS A 40 -10.79 -5.48 24.95
CA LYS A 40 -9.49 -5.95 24.44
C LYS A 40 -9.39 -7.46 24.68
N ASP A 41 -10.23 -8.24 24.03
CA ASP A 41 -10.41 -9.68 24.24
C ASP A 41 -10.08 -10.51 22.97
N THR A 42 -9.73 -9.88 21.88
CA THR A 42 -9.41 -10.55 20.62
C THR A 42 -7.98 -11.10 20.66
N THR A 43 -7.81 -12.37 20.39
CA THR A 43 -6.48 -12.94 20.14
C THR A 43 -5.94 -12.50 18.80
N ILE A 44 -4.67 -12.06 18.75
CA ILE A 44 -4.02 -11.53 17.54
C ILE A 44 -2.78 -12.34 17.22
N SER A 45 -2.68 -12.82 15.97
CA SER A 45 -1.44 -13.34 15.42
C SER A 45 -0.86 -12.33 14.43
N VAL A 46 0.31 -11.80 14.74
CA VAL A 46 1.07 -10.95 13.81
C VAL A 46 1.93 -11.84 12.92
N LEU A 47 1.71 -11.79 11.62
CA LEU A 47 2.47 -12.57 10.63
C LEU A 47 3.48 -11.69 9.90
N VAL A 48 4.73 -12.16 9.87
CA VAL A 48 5.85 -11.47 9.23
C VAL A 48 6.60 -12.42 8.32
N ALA A 49 6.48 -12.26 7.02
CA ALA A 49 7.34 -12.97 6.07
C ALA A 49 8.71 -12.27 5.98
N ALA A 50 9.78 -12.96 6.33
CA ALA A 50 11.12 -12.43 6.38
C ALA A 50 12.06 -13.15 5.39
N ARG A 51 12.85 -12.37 4.64
CA ARG A 51 13.95 -12.87 3.82
C ARG A 51 15.07 -11.83 3.76
N ASN A 52 16.23 -12.16 4.34
CA ASN A 52 17.39 -11.29 4.40
C ASN A 52 17.04 -9.92 5.02
N GLU A 53 16.57 -9.95 6.27
CA GLU A 53 16.10 -8.78 7.03
C GLU A 53 16.83 -8.61 8.37
N ALA A 54 18.06 -9.12 8.48
CA ALA A 54 18.86 -9.07 9.70
C ALA A 54 18.96 -7.66 10.29
N LEU A 55 19.04 -6.63 9.44
CA LEU A 55 19.14 -5.23 9.86
C LEU A 55 17.80 -4.63 10.34
N ASN A 56 16.66 -5.16 9.89
CA ASN A 56 15.35 -4.53 10.10
C ASN A 56 14.52 -5.25 11.17
N ILE A 57 14.54 -6.57 11.19
CA ILE A 57 13.67 -7.39 12.05
C ILE A 57 13.81 -7.07 13.55
N PRO A 58 14.99 -6.72 14.09
CA PRO A 58 15.12 -6.33 15.49
C PRO A 58 14.30 -5.09 15.86
N TYR A 59 14.21 -4.15 14.94
CA TYR A 59 13.45 -2.93 15.18
C TYR A 59 11.94 -3.19 15.19
N LEU A 60 11.44 -4.03 14.27
CA LEU A 60 10.03 -4.44 14.25
C LEU A 60 9.65 -5.17 15.54
N LEU A 61 10.46 -6.13 16.00
CA LEU A 61 10.21 -6.87 17.23
C LEU A 61 10.16 -5.96 18.45
N ARG A 62 11.07 -4.98 18.54
CA ARG A 62 11.03 -3.97 19.62
C ARG A 62 9.81 -3.07 19.52
N ASP A 63 9.30 -2.74 18.33
CA ASP A 63 8.05 -1.99 18.16
C ASP A 63 6.84 -2.84 18.58
N LEU A 64 6.84 -4.14 18.32
CA LEU A 64 5.81 -5.07 18.78
C LEU A 64 5.84 -5.24 20.31
N ALA A 65 7.02 -5.22 20.93
CA ALA A 65 7.14 -5.23 22.39
C ALA A 65 6.44 -4.02 23.04
N LYS A 66 6.45 -2.86 22.38
CA LYS A 66 5.84 -1.62 22.87
C LYS A 66 4.32 -1.53 22.66
N GLN A 67 3.68 -2.53 22.03
CA GLN A 67 2.25 -2.46 21.74
C GLN A 67 1.41 -2.33 23.01
N ARG A 68 0.49 -1.38 23.04
CA ARG A 68 -0.51 -1.16 24.10
C ARG A 68 -1.68 -2.17 23.98
N TYR A 69 -1.31 -3.43 23.83
CA TYR A 69 -2.22 -4.56 23.70
C TYR A 69 -1.85 -5.65 24.73
N PRO A 70 -2.84 -6.42 25.28
CA PRO A 70 -2.53 -7.48 26.23
C PRO A 70 -1.59 -8.51 25.61
N LYS A 71 -0.45 -8.75 26.24
CA LYS A 71 0.59 -9.64 25.71
C LYS A 71 0.15 -11.12 25.74
N THR A 72 -0.75 -11.46 26.64
CA THR A 72 -1.38 -12.79 26.73
C THR A 72 -2.32 -13.11 25.55
N LEU A 73 -2.72 -12.09 24.79
CA LEU A 73 -3.58 -12.21 23.60
C LEU A 73 -2.81 -11.98 22.28
N LEU A 74 -1.49 -11.90 22.36
CA LEU A 74 -0.61 -11.59 21.22
C LEU A 74 0.37 -12.74 21.00
N GLU A 75 0.48 -13.20 19.77
CA GLU A 75 1.61 -13.99 19.28
C GLU A 75 2.19 -13.36 18.02
N VAL A 76 3.47 -13.61 17.76
CA VAL A 76 4.16 -13.18 16.55
C VAL A 76 4.71 -14.42 15.85
N ILE A 77 4.39 -14.59 14.58
CA ILE A 77 4.87 -15.69 13.76
C ILE A 77 5.72 -15.10 12.64
N ILE A 78 7.01 -15.39 12.69
CA ILE A 78 7.97 -14.96 11.66
C ILE A 78 8.24 -16.14 10.76
N ILE A 79 7.97 -15.98 9.47
CA ILE A 79 8.15 -17.01 8.47
C ILE A 79 9.41 -16.69 7.67
N ASN A 80 10.47 -17.46 7.92
CA ASN A 80 11.75 -17.35 7.23
C ASN A 80 11.67 -17.95 5.83
N ASP A 81 11.70 -17.11 4.79
CA ASP A 81 11.72 -17.53 3.38
C ASP A 81 13.17 -17.69 2.88
N HIS A 82 13.91 -18.68 3.39
CA HIS A 82 15.27 -19.00 2.94
C HIS A 82 16.23 -17.80 3.09
N SER A 83 16.30 -17.20 4.27
CA SER A 83 17.32 -16.16 4.53
C SER A 83 18.72 -16.77 4.54
N THR A 84 19.68 -16.05 4.00
CA THR A 84 21.08 -16.41 3.90
C THR A 84 21.99 -15.48 4.72
N ASP A 85 21.39 -14.51 5.40
CA ASP A 85 22.03 -13.59 6.34
C ASP A 85 21.69 -13.95 7.79
N ASP A 86 22.06 -13.12 8.74
CA ASP A 86 21.84 -13.31 10.17
C ASP A 86 20.36 -13.08 10.63
N THR A 87 19.37 -13.09 9.72
CA THR A 87 17.96 -12.81 10.07
C THR A 87 17.48 -13.69 11.22
N VAL A 88 17.67 -15.01 11.12
CA VAL A 88 17.21 -15.97 12.14
C VAL A 88 17.94 -15.75 13.46
N PHE A 89 19.25 -15.58 13.41
CA PHE A 89 20.09 -15.29 14.59
C PHE A 89 19.62 -14.02 15.33
N GLN A 90 19.27 -12.96 14.59
CA GLN A 90 18.76 -11.73 15.18
C GLN A 90 17.40 -11.91 15.87
N ILE A 91 16.53 -12.76 15.31
CA ILE A 91 15.23 -13.08 15.91
C ILE A 91 15.44 -13.88 17.22
N GLU A 92 16.30 -14.91 17.19
CA GLU A 92 16.59 -15.76 18.34
C GLU A 92 17.17 -14.97 19.51
N ASN A 93 18.05 -14.00 19.23
CA ASN A 93 18.65 -13.15 20.27
C ASN A 93 17.62 -12.28 20.99
N ILE A 94 16.59 -11.79 20.27
CA ILE A 94 15.63 -10.84 20.83
C ILE A 94 14.42 -11.55 21.43
N ARG A 95 14.01 -12.70 20.89
CA ARG A 95 12.74 -13.33 21.30
C ARG A 95 12.66 -13.62 22.79
N ASN A 96 13.78 -13.91 23.44
CA ASN A 96 13.85 -14.20 24.87
C ASN A 96 13.67 -12.95 25.75
N GLU A 97 13.78 -11.75 25.17
CA GLU A 97 13.53 -10.46 25.84
C GLU A 97 12.07 -10.03 25.75
N LEU A 98 11.23 -10.77 24.98
CA LEU A 98 9.86 -10.38 24.70
C LEU A 98 8.88 -11.07 25.65
N ASP A 99 7.83 -10.36 26.03
CA ASP A 99 6.79 -10.77 26.94
C ASP A 99 5.55 -11.43 26.25
N PHE A 100 5.75 -11.90 25.02
CA PHE A 100 4.77 -12.63 24.21
C PHE A 100 5.44 -13.72 23.38
N PRO A 101 4.72 -14.78 22.95
CA PRO A 101 5.27 -15.82 22.12
C PRO A 101 5.75 -15.33 20.75
N VAL A 102 6.98 -15.71 20.38
CA VAL A 102 7.53 -15.50 19.02
C VAL A 102 7.90 -16.86 18.45
N HIS A 103 7.22 -17.23 17.36
CA HIS A 103 7.43 -18.48 16.64
C HIS A 103 8.19 -18.21 15.34
N ILE A 104 9.18 -19.04 15.04
CA ILE A 104 9.90 -19.02 13.75
C ILE A 104 9.48 -20.27 12.97
N ILE A 105 9.09 -20.06 11.72
CA ILE A 105 8.76 -21.14 10.78
C ILE A 105 9.73 -21.03 9.61
N HIS A 106 10.37 -22.13 9.26
CA HIS A 106 11.28 -22.19 8.13
C HIS A 106 10.56 -22.77 6.92
N LEU A 107 10.49 -22.03 5.80
CA LEU A 107 9.83 -22.51 4.57
C LEU A 107 10.57 -23.66 3.91
N GLU A 108 11.85 -23.85 4.22
CA GLU A 108 12.65 -25.01 3.81
C GLU A 108 11.98 -26.33 4.22
N GLU A 109 11.35 -26.38 5.40
CA GLU A 109 10.69 -27.56 5.94
C GLU A 109 9.45 -27.99 5.13
N PHE A 110 8.91 -27.10 4.31
CA PHE A 110 7.71 -27.31 3.49
C PHE A 110 8.02 -27.38 2.00
N ASP A 111 9.28 -27.28 1.59
CA ASP A 111 9.74 -27.24 0.19
C ASP A 111 8.99 -26.19 -0.67
N VAL A 112 8.67 -25.04 -0.08
CA VAL A 112 7.97 -23.93 -0.75
C VAL A 112 8.69 -22.60 -0.55
N ARG A 113 8.40 -21.63 -1.38
CA ARG A 113 9.05 -20.33 -1.38
C ARG A 113 8.05 -19.18 -1.61
N GLY A 114 8.43 -17.99 -1.17
CA GLY A 114 7.75 -16.74 -1.47
C GLY A 114 6.71 -16.32 -0.45
N LYS A 115 6.41 -15.01 -0.43
CA LYS A 115 5.58 -14.36 0.58
C LYS A 115 4.19 -14.99 0.72
N LYS A 116 3.57 -15.39 -0.39
CA LYS A 116 2.22 -15.96 -0.39
C LYS A 116 2.17 -17.29 0.37
N ASN A 117 3.13 -18.18 0.10
CA ASN A 117 3.27 -19.45 0.83
C ASN A 117 3.64 -19.21 2.29
N ALA A 118 4.52 -18.23 2.57
CA ALA A 118 4.86 -17.83 3.92
C ALA A 118 3.60 -17.44 4.72
N ILE A 119 2.80 -16.54 4.20
CA ILE A 119 1.57 -16.10 4.87
C ILE A 119 0.57 -17.24 5.02
N LYS A 120 0.38 -18.08 3.97
CA LYS A 120 -0.51 -19.25 4.03
C LYS A 120 -0.13 -20.21 5.16
N ILE A 121 1.14 -20.58 5.27
CA ILE A 121 1.65 -21.47 6.33
C ILE A 121 1.56 -20.77 7.69
N GLY A 122 1.91 -19.49 7.76
CA GLY A 122 1.75 -18.72 8.99
C GLY A 122 0.32 -18.72 9.52
N ILE A 123 -0.69 -18.53 8.64
CA ILE A 123 -2.11 -18.57 9.02
C ILE A 123 -2.53 -19.97 9.54
N GLN A 124 -2.05 -21.05 8.92
CA GLN A 124 -2.36 -22.41 9.39
C GLN A 124 -1.86 -22.66 10.82
N LYS A 125 -0.71 -22.08 11.19
CA LYS A 125 -0.11 -22.20 12.53
C LYS A 125 -0.63 -21.17 13.53
N ALA A 126 -1.23 -20.08 13.06
CA ALA A 126 -1.75 -19.00 13.87
C ALA A 126 -2.91 -19.46 14.77
N GLN A 127 -2.90 -19.04 16.04
CA GLN A 127 -3.95 -19.30 17.02
C GLN A 127 -4.88 -18.09 17.21
N GLY A 128 -4.46 -16.91 16.74
CA GLY A 128 -5.22 -15.67 16.84
C GLY A 128 -6.48 -15.66 15.99
N GLU A 129 -7.56 -15.09 16.54
CA GLU A 129 -8.81 -14.79 15.82
C GLU A 129 -8.58 -13.79 14.71
N LEU A 130 -7.77 -12.76 14.99
CA LEU A 130 -7.41 -11.70 14.04
C LEU A 130 -5.97 -11.89 13.55
N ILE A 131 -5.82 -12.08 12.25
CA ILE A 131 -4.52 -12.08 11.58
C ILE A 131 -4.15 -10.65 11.23
N VAL A 132 -2.93 -10.23 11.59
CA VAL A 132 -2.38 -8.93 11.23
C VAL A 132 -1.06 -9.15 10.52
N CYS A 133 -0.94 -8.69 9.27
CA CYS A 133 0.28 -8.86 8.48
C CYS A 133 1.04 -7.54 8.36
N THR A 134 2.37 -7.64 8.45
CA THR A 134 3.31 -6.55 8.15
C THR A 134 4.58 -7.12 7.52
N ASP A 135 5.39 -6.25 6.90
CA ASP A 135 6.68 -6.65 6.34
C ASP A 135 7.80 -6.48 7.39
N ALA A 136 8.87 -7.27 7.27
CA ALA A 136 9.96 -7.29 8.25
C ALA A 136 10.77 -5.98 8.33
N ASP A 137 10.74 -5.16 7.25
CA ASP A 137 11.37 -3.85 7.16
C ASP A 137 10.47 -2.69 7.64
N CYS A 138 9.32 -3.03 8.23
CA CYS A 138 8.34 -2.06 8.69
C CYS A 138 8.58 -1.62 10.13
N ARG A 139 8.06 -0.42 10.45
CA ARG A 139 8.01 0.15 11.80
C ARG A 139 6.55 0.46 12.14
N VAL A 140 6.12 0.13 13.33
CA VAL A 140 4.74 0.28 13.79
C VAL A 140 4.67 1.10 15.09
N GLY A 141 3.59 1.88 15.26
CA GLY A 141 3.37 2.65 16.49
C GLY A 141 2.76 1.79 17.60
N GLU A 142 2.89 2.23 18.86
CA GLU A 142 2.45 1.50 20.07
C GLU A 142 0.94 1.17 20.13
N PHE A 143 0.09 1.85 19.36
CA PHE A 143 -1.36 1.64 19.30
C PHE A 143 -1.82 0.94 18.03
N TRP A 144 -0.90 0.40 17.24
CA TRP A 144 -1.20 -0.21 15.94
C TRP A 144 -2.16 -1.39 16.07
N LEU A 145 -1.85 -2.37 16.92
CA LEU A 145 -2.71 -3.54 17.14
C LEU A 145 -4.05 -3.16 17.77
N LEU A 146 -4.04 -2.25 18.73
CA LEU A 146 -5.27 -1.75 19.34
C LEU A 146 -6.20 -1.11 18.32
N GLY A 147 -5.67 -0.32 17.40
CA GLY A 147 -6.46 0.29 16.34
C GLY A 147 -7.04 -0.75 15.37
N MET A 148 -6.28 -1.79 15.01
CA MET A 148 -6.77 -2.90 14.16
C MET A 148 -7.92 -3.65 14.85
N GLN A 149 -7.74 -3.99 16.12
CA GLN A 149 -8.77 -4.67 16.90
C GLN A 149 -10.06 -3.84 17.04
N GLN A 150 -9.92 -2.53 17.28
CA GLN A 150 -11.07 -1.63 17.38
C GLN A 150 -11.88 -1.53 16.08
N LEU A 151 -11.22 -1.54 14.92
CA LEU A 151 -11.90 -1.56 13.64
C LEU A 151 -12.56 -2.91 13.38
N TYR A 152 -11.88 -4.01 13.73
CA TYR A 152 -12.43 -5.35 13.63
C TYR A 152 -13.74 -5.50 14.39
N LYS A 153 -13.73 -5.29 15.71
CA LYS A 153 -14.91 -5.45 16.55
C LYS A 153 -15.92 -4.30 16.41
N GLY A 154 -15.43 -3.05 16.32
CA GLY A 154 -16.29 -1.86 16.33
C GLY A 154 -17.04 -1.61 15.04
N GLN A 155 -16.49 -2.04 13.90
CA GLN A 155 -17.10 -1.89 12.57
C GLN A 155 -17.43 -3.22 11.90
N ASN A 156 -17.22 -4.36 12.59
CA ASN A 156 -17.37 -5.70 12.02
C ASN A 156 -16.61 -5.88 10.70
N ALA A 157 -15.39 -5.30 10.66
CA ALA A 157 -14.56 -5.32 9.46
C ALA A 157 -14.12 -6.75 9.13
N LYS A 158 -14.22 -7.15 7.88
CA LYS A 158 -13.74 -8.44 7.36
C LYS A 158 -12.35 -8.34 6.74
N LEU A 159 -11.96 -7.13 6.36
CA LEU A 159 -10.58 -6.78 6.05
C LEU A 159 -10.34 -5.33 6.43
N ILE A 160 -9.20 -5.06 7.04
CA ILE A 160 -8.73 -3.73 7.40
C ILE A 160 -7.43 -3.49 6.65
N SER A 161 -7.35 -2.40 5.90
CA SER A 161 -6.11 -1.94 5.29
C SER A 161 -5.68 -0.62 5.92
N GLY A 162 -4.45 -0.56 6.40
CA GLY A 162 -3.90 0.66 7.00
C GLY A 162 -3.03 1.46 6.04
N GLY A 163 -2.80 2.72 6.40
CA GLY A 163 -1.89 3.59 5.68
C GLY A 163 -0.44 3.12 5.80
N VAL A 164 0.30 3.17 4.69
CA VAL A 164 1.74 2.90 4.64
C VAL A 164 2.45 4.11 4.06
N THR A 165 3.58 4.50 4.63
CA THR A 165 4.42 5.60 4.15
C THR A 165 5.89 5.31 4.40
N PHE A 166 6.79 6.12 3.80
CA PHE A 166 8.23 5.90 3.97
C PHE A 166 8.78 6.58 5.22
N ILE A 167 9.81 5.97 5.82
CA ILE A 167 10.59 6.55 6.91
C ILE A 167 11.32 7.80 6.39
N PRO A 168 11.19 8.97 7.07
CA PRO A 168 11.91 10.17 6.66
C PRO A 168 13.42 9.99 6.81
N ASN A 169 14.19 10.35 5.79
CA ASN A 169 15.66 10.34 5.81
C ASN A 169 16.29 11.65 5.30
N GLY A 170 15.48 12.69 5.07
CA GLY A 170 15.92 14.01 4.60
C GLY A 170 16.31 14.08 3.11
N ARG A 171 16.37 12.96 2.38
CA ARG A 171 16.76 12.94 0.97
C ARG A 171 15.59 13.34 0.08
N LEU A 172 15.84 14.20 -0.91
CA LEU A 172 14.82 14.59 -1.90
C LEU A 172 14.20 13.38 -2.60
N TRP A 173 14.98 12.36 -2.91
CA TRP A 173 14.53 11.12 -3.52
C TRP A 173 13.45 10.40 -2.69
N THR A 174 13.62 10.33 -1.37
CA THR A 174 12.61 9.78 -0.45
C THR A 174 11.37 10.66 -0.36
N ILE A 175 11.55 11.99 -0.41
CA ILE A 175 10.44 12.94 -0.40
C ILE A 175 9.55 12.76 -1.64
N LEU A 176 10.15 12.70 -2.83
CA LEU A 176 9.43 12.49 -4.09
C LEU A 176 8.66 11.15 -4.10
N GLN A 177 9.32 10.06 -3.67
CA GLN A 177 8.65 8.77 -3.50
C GLN A 177 7.49 8.84 -2.49
N SER A 178 7.64 9.58 -1.38
CA SER A 178 6.60 9.71 -0.36
C SER A 178 5.36 10.44 -0.91
N VAL A 179 5.55 11.47 -1.72
CA VAL A 179 4.43 12.20 -2.34
C VAL A 179 3.71 11.32 -3.37
N GLU A 180 4.47 10.63 -4.24
CA GLU A 180 3.91 9.70 -5.23
C GLU A 180 3.16 8.55 -4.54
N PHE A 181 3.75 7.93 -3.52
CA PHE A 181 3.13 6.82 -2.82
C PHE A 181 1.89 7.24 -2.02
N ALA A 182 1.87 8.46 -1.47
CA ALA A 182 0.70 9.02 -0.81
C ALA A 182 -0.50 9.14 -1.76
N SER A 183 -0.27 9.41 -3.06
CA SER A 183 -1.36 9.43 -4.05
C SER A 183 -1.98 8.06 -4.25
N LEU A 184 -1.17 7.00 -4.32
CA LEU A 184 -1.64 5.63 -4.46
C LEU A 184 -2.43 5.18 -3.22
N VAL A 185 -1.83 5.31 -2.02
CA VAL A 185 -2.49 4.89 -0.78
C VAL A 185 -3.75 5.72 -0.52
N GLY A 186 -3.71 7.03 -0.77
CA GLY A 186 -4.85 7.91 -0.60
C GLY A 186 -6.02 7.58 -1.54
N SER A 187 -5.75 7.30 -2.81
CA SER A 187 -6.79 6.91 -3.78
C SER A 187 -7.41 5.55 -3.45
N GLY A 188 -6.58 4.57 -3.07
CA GLY A 188 -7.06 3.26 -2.60
C GLY A 188 -7.93 3.37 -1.35
N ALA A 189 -7.52 4.21 -0.39
CA ALA A 189 -8.31 4.49 0.80
C ALA A 189 -9.68 5.11 0.45
N CYS A 190 -9.72 6.10 -0.45
CA CYS A 190 -10.98 6.70 -0.92
C CYS A 190 -11.89 5.65 -1.57
N ALA A 191 -11.35 4.77 -2.41
CA ALA A 191 -12.10 3.69 -3.03
C ALA A 191 -12.72 2.73 -1.99
N MET A 192 -11.95 2.33 -0.96
CA MET A 192 -12.49 1.54 0.17
C MET A 192 -13.61 2.26 0.91
N MET A 193 -13.45 3.57 1.18
CA MET A 193 -14.43 4.37 1.92
C MET A 193 -15.76 4.55 1.19
N VAL A 194 -15.80 4.33 -0.12
CA VAL A 194 -17.04 4.34 -0.93
C VAL A 194 -17.50 2.93 -1.31
N GLY A 195 -16.96 1.88 -0.66
CA GLY A 195 -17.36 0.48 -0.87
C GLY A 195 -16.89 -0.12 -2.21
N LYS A 196 -15.88 0.47 -2.85
CA LYS A 196 -15.28 -0.01 -4.11
C LYS A 196 -13.78 -0.23 -3.95
N PRO A 197 -13.32 -1.14 -3.05
CA PRO A 197 -11.91 -1.36 -2.81
C PRO A 197 -11.22 -1.85 -4.09
N ASN A 198 -10.12 -1.21 -4.44
CA ASN A 198 -9.35 -1.49 -5.65
C ASN A 198 -7.89 -1.84 -5.39
N MET A 199 -7.36 -1.45 -4.24
CA MET A 199 -6.00 -1.77 -3.81
C MET A 199 -5.86 -1.72 -2.29
N CYS A 200 -4.94 -2.49 -1.74
CA CYS A 200 -4.50 -2.44 -0.35
C CYS A 200 -2.99 -2.64 -0.27
N ASN A 201 -2.44 -2.66 0.93
CA ASN A 201 -1.01 -2.85 1.13
C ASN A 201 -0.76 -3.96 2.16
N GLY A 202 -0.13 -5.05 1.73
CA GLY A 202 0.20 -6.20 2.56
C GLY A 202 1.16 -5.93 3.71
N ALA A 203 1.80 -4.76 3.74
CA ALA A 203 2.60 -4.31 4.87
C ALA A 203 1.75 -3.76 6.03
N ASN A 204 0.44 -3.56 5.82
CA ASN A 204 -0.48 -3.05 6.84
C ASN A 204 -1.90 -3.51 6.59
N ILE A 205 -2.16 -4.80 6.82
CA ILE A 205 -3.44 -5.43 6.57
C ILE A 205 -3.83 -6.35 7.73
N ALA A 206 -5.13 -6.38 8.05
CA ALA A 206 -5.66 -7.32 9.04
C ALA A 206 -6.99 -7.92 8.55
N TYR A 207 -7.24 -9.17 8.92
CA TYR A 207 -8.48 -9.90 8.62
C TYR A 207 -8.69 -11.04 9.60
N PRO A 208 -9.94 -11.44 9.89
CA PRO A 208 -10.22 -12.63 10.70
C PRO A 208 -9.69 -13.88 10.01
N LYS A 209 -9.09 -14.81 10.79
CA LYS A 209 -8.62 -16.10 10.26
C LYS A 209 -9.74 -16.87 9.57
N ALA A 210 -10.92 -16.94 10.19
CA ALA A 210 -12.09 -17.60 9.62
C ALA A 210 -12.48 -17.03 8.23
N VAL A 211 -12.39 -15.69 8.05
CA VAL A 211 -12.71 -15.05 6.76
C VAL A 211 -11.70 -15.46 5.67
N PHE A 212 -10.41 -15.56 6.02
CA PHE A 212 -9.41 -16.07 5.08
C PHE A 212 -9.73 -17.51 4.63
N GLU A 213 -10.10 -18.37 5.56
CA GLU A 213 -10.49 -19.76 5.30
C GLU A 213 -11.76 -19.84 4.45
N GLU A 214 -12.79 -19.05 4.79
CA GLU A 214 -14.06 -19.01 4.08
C GLU A 214 -13.98 -18.53 2.62
N VAL A 215 -12.99 -17.71 2.27
CA VAL A 215 -12.76 -17.28 0.88
C VAL A 215 -11.71 -18.14 0.17
N ASN A 216 -11.31 -19.28 0.76
CA ASN A 216 -10.25 -20.17 0.27
C ASN A 216 -8.92 -19.43 0.05
N GLY A 217 -8.62 -18.44 0.90
CA GLY A 217 -7.34 -17.74 0.94
C GLY A 217 -6.82 -17.33 -0.44
N PHE A 218 -5.62 -17.81 -0.79
CA PHE A 218 -4.94 -17.48 -2.05
C PHE A 218 -5.25 -18.45 -3.20
N GLU A 219 -6.20 -19.37 -3.05
CA GLU A 219 -6.57 -20.32 -4.11
C GLU A 219 -6.95 -19.61 -5.41
N GLY A 220 -6.47 -20.14 -6.53
CA GLY A 220 -6.65 -19.56 -7.88
C GLY A 220 -5.65 -18.48 -8.26
N ASN A 221 -4.82 -18.00 -7.30
CA ASN A 221 -3.80 -16.96 -7.52
C ASN A 221 -2.40 -17.40 -7.06
N GLU A 222 -2.18 -18.69 -6.79
CA GLU A 222 -0.92 -19.20 -6.22
C GLU A 222 0.28 -18.94 -7.13
N HIS A 223 0.06 -19.02 -8.44
CA HIS A 223 1.09 -18.83 -9.46
C HIS A 223 1.54 -17.39 -9.64
N ILE A 224 0.81 -16.42 -9.08
CA ILE A 224 1.15 -14.98 -9.20
C ILE A 224 2.03 -14.58 -8.01
N ALA A 225 3.28 -14.21 -8.29
CA ALA A 225 4.27 -13.92 -7.23
C ALA A 225 4.01 -12.62 -6.43
N SER A 226 3.05 -11.79 -6.84
CA SER A 226 2.72 -10.49 -6.21
C SER A 226 1.20 -10.34 -6.08
N GLY A 227 0.73 -9.43 -5.21
CA GLY A 227 -0.71 -9.13 -5.08
C GLY A 227 -1.47 -10.08 -4.17
N ASP A 228 -0.79 -10.78 -3.28
CA ASP A 228 -1.37 -11.57 -2.21
C ASP A 228 -2.44 -10.80 -1.42
N ASP A 229 -2.14 -9.57 -1.07
CA ASP A 229 -3.00 -8.63 -0.37
C ASP A 229 -4.24 -8.23 -1.19
N GLU A 230 -4.03 -7.83 -2.42
CA GLU A 230 -5.04 -7.25 -3.29
C GLU A 230 -6.05 -8.28 -3.80
N PHE A 231 -5.56 -9.47 -4.23
CA PHE A 231 -6.45 -10.57 -4.62
C PHE A 231 -7.29 -11.10 -3.46
N LEU A 232 -6.70 -11.21 -2.26
CA LEU A 232 -7.44 -11.56 -1.06
C LEU A 232 -8.52 -10.52 -0.74
N MET A 233 -8.16 -9.23 -0.81
CA MET A 233 -9.10 -8.14 -0.59
C MET A 233 -10.30 -8.22 -1.56
N HIS A 234 -10.07 -8.50 -2.84
CA HIS A 234 -11.16 -8.63 -3.82
C HIS A 234 -12.08 -9.81 -3.51
N LYS A 235 -11.53 -10.98 -3.15
CA LYS A 235 -12.34 -12.13 -2.73
C LYS A 235 -13.20 -11.82 -1.50
N ILE A 236 -12.60 -11.15 -0.50
CA ILE A 236 -13.33 -10.76 0.71
C ILE A 236 -14.40 -9.70 0.38
N ALA A 237 -14.09 -8.73 -0.50
CA ALA A 237 -15.04 -7.69 -0.90
C ALA A 237 -16.24 -8.25 -1.67
N GLU A 238 -16.04 -9.29 -2.48
CA GLU A 238 -17.10 -9.99 -3.20
C GLU A 238 -18.06 -10.70 -2.23
N LYS A 239 -17.51 -11.41 -1.24
CA LYS A 239 -18.33 -12.15 -0.24
C LYS A 239 -18.93 -11.22 0.82
N TYR A 240 -18.21 -10.15 1.19
CA TYR A 240 -18.58 -9.23 2.26
C TYR A 240 -18.58 -7.77 1.77
N PRO A 241 -19.55 -7.35 0.94
CA PRO A 241 -19.64 -5.99 0.44
C PRO A 241 -19.67 -4.96 1.59
N ASN A 242 -18.95 -3.84 1.43
CA ASN A 242 -18.87 -2.74 2.39
C ASN A 242 -18.22 -3.08 3.76
N GLN A 243 -17.59 -4.26 3.90
CA GLN A 243 -16.89 -4.63 5.14
C GLN A 243 -15.35 -4.59 4.99
N ILE A 244 -14.87 -3.96 3.93
CA ILE A 244 -13.47 -3.59 3.75
C ILE A 244 -13.28 -2.18 4.31
N VAL A 245 -12.40 -2.02 5.31
CA VAL A 245 -12.26 -0.77 6.06
C VAL A 245 -10.84 -0.23 5.91
N PHE A 246 -10.73 1.07 5.65
CA PHE A 246 -9.45 1.77 5.74
C PHE A 246 -9.21 2.29 7.17
N ALA A 247 -8.08 1.95 7.75
CA ALA A 247 -7.66 2.42 9.07
C ALA A 247 -7.19 3.88 8.99
N HIS A 248 -8.11 4.82 9.09
CA HIS A 248 -7.86 6.26 8.98
C HIS A 248 -7.40 6.93 10.28
N PHE A 249 -6.74 6.17 11.17
CA PHE A 249 -6.13 6.70 12.39
C PHE A 249 -4.61 6.76 12.24
N GLN A 250 -4.00 7.89 12.61
CA GLN A 250 -2.55 8.06 12.52
C GLN A 250 -1.74 6.99 13.29
N PRO A 251 -2.15 6.48 14.45
CA PRO A 251 -1.46 5.40 15.13
C PRO A 251 -1.38 4.08 14.33
N ASN A 252 -2.28 3.89 13.35
CA ASN A 252 -2.27 2.72 12.47
C ASN A 252 -1.40 2.88 11.22
N ILE A 253 -0.66 3.98 11.09
CA ILE A 253 0.27 4.17 9.99
C ILE A 253 1.49 3.29 10.21
N VAL A 254 1.85 2.53 9.18
CA VAL A 254 3.08 1.74 9.10
C VAL A 254 4.11 2.50 8.27
N PHE A 255 5.36 2.49 8.74
CA PHE A 255 6.47 3.12 8.05
C PHE A 255 7.40 2.05 7.50
N THR A 256 7.80 2.16 6.24
CA THR A 256 8.75 1.26 5.57
C THR A 256 9.90 2.03 4.92
N GLN A 257 10.88 1.34 4.39
CA GLN A 257 12.01 1.96 3.70
C GLN A 257 11.64 2.41 2.29
N SER A 258 12.09 3.61 1.89
CA SER A 258 12.03 4.02 0.49
C SER A 258 13.08 3.30 -0.34
N GLN A 259 12.89 3.21 -1.66
CA GLN A 259 13.92 2.68 -2.54
C GLN A 259 15.14 3.59 -2.59
N GLU A 260 16.34 3.03 -2.42
CA GLU A 260 17.57 3.80 -2.29
C GLU A 260 17.97 4.50 -3.59
N ASN A 261 17.70 3.86 -4.72
CA ASN A 261 18.11 4.32 -6.04
C ASN A 261 17.06 4.04 -7.12
N LEU A 262 17.26 4.63 -8.30
CA LEU A 262 16.34 4.49 -9.43
C LEU A 262 16.21 3.05 -9.91
N ARG A 263 17.26 2.24 -9.87
CA ARG A 263 17.23 0.85 -10.32
C ARG A 263 16.28 0.00 -9.47
N THR A 264 16.43 0.06 -8.15
CA THR A 264 15.54 -0.66 -7.21
C THR A 264 14.11 -0.14 -7.26
N PHE A 265 13.93 1.17 -7.43
CA PHE A 265 12.64 1.80 -7.63
C PHE A 265 11.93 1.27 -8.90
N VAL A 266 12.64 1.21 -10.03
CA VAL A 266 12.08 0.67 -11.28
C VAL A 266 11.69 -0.80 -11.12
N GLN A 267 12.50 -1.63 -10.45
CA GLN A 267 12.16 -3.04 -10.19
C GLN A 267 10.91 -3.16 -9.31
N GLN A 268 10.77 -2.34 -8.27
CA GLN A 268 9.60 -2.32 -7.42
C GLN A 268 8.32 -1.94 -8.20
N ARG A 269 8.38 -0.89 -9.03
CA ARG A 269 7.23 -0.45 -9.85
C ARG A 269 6.86 -1.47 -10.92
N LYS A 270 7.84 -2.12 -11.57
CA LYS A 270 7.60 -3.25 -12.49
C LYS A 270 6.90 -4.41 -11.78
N ARG A 271 7.32 -4.76 -10.56
CA ARG A 271 6.66 -5.77 -9.75
C ARG A 271 5.20 -5.42 -9.45
N TRP A 272 4.91 -4.16 -9.14
CA TRP A 272 3.54 -3.73 -8.92
C TRP A 272 2.71 -3.72 -10.20
N ALA A 273 3.30 -3.29 -11.32
CA ALA A 273 2.64 -3.28 -12.61
C ALA A 273 2.39 -4.70 -13.18
N SER A 274 3.20 -5.71 -12.81
CA SER A 274 3.03 -7.08 -13.33
C SER A 274 1.68 -7.72 -12.97
N LYS A 275 1.01 -7.23 -11.92
CA LYS A 275 -0.33 -7.67 -11.53
C LYS A 275 -1.40 -7.32 -12.57
N TRP A 276 -1.23 -6.24 -13.33
CA TRP A 276 -2.25 -5.69 -14.22
C TRP A 276 -2.66 -6.67 -15.32
N ASN A 277 -1.77 -7.53 -15.76
CA ASN A 277 -2.06 -8.58 -16.76
C ASN A 277 -3.04 -9.65 -16.24
N HIS A 278 -3.31 -9.70 -14.93
CA HIS A 278 -4.20 -10.67 -14.30
C HIS A 278 -5.59 -10.09 -13.97
N TYR A 279 -5.80 -8.78 -14.15
CA TYR A 279 -7.13 -8.19 -14.02
C TYR A 279 -7.96 -8.47 -15.26
N LYS A 280 -9.07 -9.18 -15.07
CA LYS A 280 -10.02 -9.50 -16.14
C LYS A 280 -11.00 -8.35 -16.44
N ASP A 281 -11.01 -7.29 -15.62
CA ASP A 281 -11.94 -6.18 -15.79
C ASP A 281 -11.41 -5.18 -16.82
N TRP A 282 -12.10 -5.09 -17.96
CA TRP A 282 -11.80 -4.14 -19.05
C TRP A 282 -11.80 -2.67 -18.59
N LYS A 283 -12.54 -2.34 -17.50
CA LYS A 283 -12.58 -0.97 -16.94
C LYS A 283 -11.23 -0.55 -16.39
N VAL A 284 -10.48 -1.47 -15.81
CA VAL A 284 -9.11 -1.22 -15.31
C VAL A 284 -8.19 -0.91 -16.48
N THR A 285 -8.27 -1.67 -17.56
CA THR A 285 -7.49 -1.44 -18.78
C THR A 285 -7.84 -0.11 -19.43
N PHE A 286 -9.13 0.22 -19.52
CA PHE A 286 -9.58 1.50 -20.05
C PHE A 286 -9.08 2.68 -19.24
N LEU A 287 -9.16 2.59 -17.90
CA LEU A 287 -8.63 3.62 -17.00
C LEU A 287 -7.12 3.79 -17.17
N ALA A 288 -6.38 2.70 -17.29
CA ALA A 288 -4.93 2.75 -17.52
C ALA A 288 -4.57 3.44 -18.85
N ILE A 289 -5.29 3.13 -19.92
CA ILE A 289 -5.11 3.78 -21.23
C ILE A 289 -5.45 5.28 -21.14
N ALA A 290 -6.56 5.63 -20.46
CA ALA A 290 -6.95 7.04 -20.28
C ALA A 290 -5.90 7.83 -19.48
N ILE A 291 -5.38 7.26 -18.39
CA ILE A 291 -4.31 7.87 -17.57
C ILE A 291 -3.01 8.01 -18.40
N PHE A 292 -2.66 6.97 -19.18
CA PHE A 292 -1.49 7.02 -20.05
C PHE A 292 -1.64 8.11 -21.11
N THR A 293 -2.77 8.15 -21.82
CA THR A 293 -3.05 9.14 -22.89
C THR A 293 -3.04 10.56 -22.34
N LEU A 294 -3.65 10.78 -21.17
CA LEU A 294 -3.62 12.07 -20.48
C LEU A 294 -2.18 12.51 -20.21
N ASN A 295 -1.37 11.66 -19.57
CA ASN A 295 -0.01 12.03 -19.19
C ASN A 295 0.91 12.16 -20.43
N PHE A 296 0.70 11.38 -21.47
CA PHE A 296 1.39 11.55 -22.74
C PHE A 296 1.03 12.90 -23.39
N GLY A 297 -0.25 13.30 -23.39
CA GLY A 297 -0.68 14.62 -23.84
C GLY A 297 -0.10 15.76 -23.01
N MET A 298 0.02 15.58 -21.68
CA MET A 298 0.69 16.57 -20.81
C MET A 298 2.18 16.72 -21.15
N LEU A 299 2.90 15.65 -21.52
CA LEU A 299 4.28 15.72 -22.01
C LEU A 299 4.40 16.44 -23.34
N LEU A 300 3.41 16.31 -24.21
CA LEU A 300 3.39 17.01 -25.50
C LEU A 300 3.00 18.49 -25.38
N SER A 301 2.28 18.85 -24.33
CA SER A 301 1.71 20.21 -24.19
C SER A 301 2.74 21.35 -24.25
N PRO A 302 3.98 21.26 -23.71
CA PRO A 302 5.00 22.31 -23.89
C PRO A 302 5.43 22.46 -25.36
N PHE A 303 5.51 21.37 -26.11
CA PHE A 303 5.88 21.42 -27.53
C PHE A 303 4.76 22.02 -28.39
N LEU A 304 3.48 21.72 -28.06
CA LEU A 304 2.33 22.33 -28.71
C LEU A 304 2.25 23.83 -28.42
N TRP A 305 2.60 24.24 -27.22
CA TRP A 305 2.69 25.66 -26.85
C TRP A 305 3.82 26.37 -27.60
N LEU A 306 5.01 25.79 -27.70
CA LEU A 306 6.15 26.33 -28.44
C LEU A 306 5.91 26.45 -29.95
N LYS A 307 4.98 25.66 -30.52
CA LYS A 307 4.56 25.67 -31.92
C LYS A 307 3.34 26.56 -32.19
N ASP A 308 2.87 27.31 -31.20
CA ASP A 308 1.65 28.12 -31.26
C ASP A 308 0.35 27.32 -31.52
N ASP A 309 0.39 25.99 -31.42
CA ASP A 309 -0.81 25.14 -31.46
C ASP A 309 -1.67 25.29 -30.19
N LEU A 310 -1.05 25.68 -29.06
CA LEU A 310 -1.69 26.06 -27.81
C LEU A 310 -1.35 27.53 -27.49
N THR A 311 -2.35 28.34 -27.22
CA THR A 311 -2.10 29.68 -26.65
C THR A 311 -1.53 29.59 -25.24
N THR A 312 -0.81 30.60 -24.77
CA THR A 312 -0.26 30.66 -23.40
C THR A 312 -1.37 30.49 -22.35
N SER A 313 -2.54 31.10 -22.56
CA SER A 313 -3.68 30.94 -21.65
C SER A 313 -4.21 29.52 -21.61
N GLN A 314 -4.35 28.85 -22.75
CA GLN A 314 -4.76 27.44 -22.81
C GLN A 314 -3.76 26.52 -22.12
N PHE A 315 -2.47 26.73 -22.34
CA PHE A 315 -1.41 25.98 -21.67
C PHE A 315 -1.45 26.15 -20.15
N MET A 316 -1.56 27.38 -19.66
CA MET A 316 -1.67 27.67 -18.22
C MET A 316 -2.94 27.06 -17.59
N VAL A 317 -4.08 27.19 -18.26
CA VAL A 317 -5.34 26.60 -17.79
C VAL A 317 -5.25 25.07 -17.75
N LEU A 318 -4.67 24.45 -18.78
CA LEU A 318 -4.47 22.99 -18.84
C LEU A 318 -3.70 22.48 -17.62
N TRP A 319 -2.56 23.11 -17.31
CA TRP A 319 -1.74 22.75 -16.16
C TRP A 319 -2.40 23.07 -14.82
N LEU A 320 -3.10 24.20 -14.72
CA LEU A 320 -3.82 24.57 -13.50
C LEU A 320 -4.95 23.57 -13.19
N VAL A 321 -5.77 23.24 -14.19
CA VAL A 321 -6.88 22.29 -14.03
C VAL A 321 -6.38 20.87 -13.71
N ARG A 322 -5.20 20.51 -14.23
CA ARG A 322 -4.55 19.24 -13.92
C ARG A 322 -3.99 19.20 -12.49
N CYS A 323 -3.30 20.29 -12.06
CA CYS A 323 -2.48 20.29 -10.84
C CYS A 323 -3.25 20.69 -9.59
N LEU A 324 -4.20 21.63 -9.69
CA LEU A 324 -4.93 22.14 -8.52
C LEU A 324 -5.74 21.05 -7.78
N PRO A 325 -6.53 20.19 -8.45
CA PRO A 325 -7.25 19.14 -7.77
C PRO A 325 -6.34 18.13 -7.06
N GLU A 326 -5.20 17.78 -7.68
CA GLU A 326 -4.20 16.91 -7.06
C GLU A 326 -3.59 17.55 -5.82
N TYR A 327 -3.25 18.83 -5.89
CA TYR A 327 -2.73 19.54 -4.72
C TYR A 327 -3.72 19.52 -3.56
N LEU A 328 -5.01 19.79 -3.84
CA LEU A 328 -6.08 19.77 -2.84
C LEU A 328 -6.34 18.36 -2.27
N PHE A 329 -6.10 17.33 -3.06
CA PHE A 329 -6.18 15.94 -2.59
C PHE A 329 -4.95 15.53 -1.79
N LEU A 330 -3.75 15.77 -2.31
CA LEU A 330 -2.51 15.28 -1.72
C LEU A 330 -2.09 16.00 -0.44
N ALA A 331 -2.37 17.30 -0.31
CA ALA A 331 -1.98 18.05 0.87
C ALA A 331 -2.59 17.49 2.18
N PRO A 332 -3.91 17.21 2.28
CA PRO A 332 -4.47 16.56 3.46
C PRO A 332 -4.05 15.08 3.61
N VAL A 333 -3.79 14.36 2.51
CA VAL A 333 -3.26 12.99 2.57
C VAL A 333 -1.85 12.98 3.18
N LEU A 334 -0.96 13.85 2.72
CA LEU A 334 0.38 13.99 3.30
C LEU A 334 0.35 14.43 4.77
N SER A 335 -0.58 15.31 5.14
CA SER A 335 -0.77 15.73 6.52
C SER A 335 -1.21 14.55 7.41
N PHE A 336 -2.09 13.69 6.92
CA PHE A 336 -2.46 12.44 7.60
C PHE A 336 -1.24 11.55 7.84
N PHE A 337 -0.36 11.39 6.85
CA PHE A 337 0.88 10.61 6.96
C PHE A 337 2.00 11.29 7.76
N LYS A 338 1.74 12.40 8.44
CA LYS A 338 2.74 13.21 9.16
C LYS A 338 3.87 13.72 8.24
N LYS A 339 3.52 14.03 7.00
CA LYS A 339 4.41 14.51 5.93
C LYS A 339 4.07 15.93 5.47
N SER A 340 3.46 16.75 6.34
CA SER A 340 3.11 18.15 6.00
C SER A 340 4.27 18.95 5.40
N PRO A 341 5.54 18.80 5.82
CA PRO A 341 6.66 19.48 5.18
C PRO A 341 6.89 19.10 3.70
N TYR A 342 6.30 17.98 3.24
CA TYR A 342 6.46 17.52 1.86
C TYR A 342 5.43 18.12 0.90
N ILE A 343 4.41 18.82 1.39
CA ILE A 343 3.36 19.49 0.59
C ILE A 343 3.96 20.43 -0.44
N LYS A 344 5.01 21.16 -0.08
CA LYS A 344 5.71 22.08 -1.00
C LYS A 344 6.36 21.39 -2.22
N TYR A 345 6.54 20.07 -2.17
CA TYR A 345 7.11 19.30 -3.27
C TYR A 345 6.05 18.69 -4.20
N ILE A 346 4.75 18.86 -3.89
CA ILE A 346 3.67 18.40 -4.77
C ILE A 346 3.82 18.97 -6.19
N PRO A 347 4.04 20.29 -6.40
CA PRO A 347 4.19 20.83 -7.76
C PRO A 347 5.34 20.19 -8.54
N LEU A 348 6.47 19.92 -7.87
CA LEU A 348 7.60 19.24 -8.51
C LEU A 348 7.23 17.81 -8.95
N VAL A 349 6.56 17.06 -8.07
CA VAL A 349 6.11 15.71 -8.41
C VAL A 349 5.12 15.74 -9.58
N GLN A 350 4.21 16.70 -9.61
CA GLN A 350 3.23 16.86 -10.69
C GLN A 350 3.88 17.10 -12.07
N ILE A 351 4.97 17.85 -12.11
CA ILE A 351 5.76 18.07 -13.34
C ILE A 351 6.47 16.77 -13.77
N LEU A 352 6.98 15.99 -12.82
CA LEU A 352 7.69 14.74 -13.09
C LEU A 352 6.75 13.56 -13.38
N TYR A 353 5.51 13.61 -12.91
CA TYR A 353 4.58 12.50 -12.97
C TYR A 353 4.21 12.06 -14.40
N PRO A 354 4.02 12.95 -15.40
CA PRO A 354 3.82 12.54 -16.79
C PRO A 354 4.97 11.69 -17.35
N PHE A 355 6.22 12.03 -17.04
CA PHE A 355 7.39 11.22 -17.42
C PHE A 355 7.36 9.84 -16.79
N TYR A 356 7.02 9.80 -15.48
CA TYR A 356 6.88 8.57 -14.73
C TYR A 356 5.82 7.64 -15.35
N VAL A 357 4.60 8.13 -15.61
CA VAL A 357 3.51 7.32 -16.16
C VAL A 357 3.84 6.80 -17.55
N VAL A 358 4.39 7.63 -18.42
CA VAL A 358 4.73 7.22 -19.80
C VAL A 358 5.89 6.21 -19.78
N PHE A 359 6.93 6.45 -18.96
CA PHE A 359 8.05 5.50 -18.83
C PHE A 359 7.58 4.13 -18.34
N PHE A 360 6.77 4.07 -17.27
CA PHE A 360 6.29 2.80 -16.73
C PHE A 360 5.23 2.15 -17.60
N GLY A 361 4.37 2.91 -18.27
CA GLY A 361 3.42 2.41 -19.24
C GLY A 361 4.11 1.66 -20.39
N VAL A 362 5.18 2.24 -20.95
CA VAL A 362 6.01 1.58 -21.98
C VAL A 362 6.84 0.42 -21.39
N SER A 363 7.40 0.59 -20.17
CA SER A 363 8.23 -0.42 -19.53
C SER A 363 7.46 -1.66 -19.08
N ALA A 364 6.14 -1.56 -18.86
CA ALA A 364 5.28 -2.68 -18.52
C ALA A 364 5.21 -3.75 -19.60
N TRP A 365 5.50 -3.42 -20.87
CA TRP A 365 5.56 -4.38 -21.97
C TRP A 365 6.79 -5.31 -21.89
N LYS A 366 7.85 -4.90 -21.18
CA LYS A 366 9.02 -5.75 -20.93
C LYS A 366 8.79 -6.60 -19.69
N LYS A 367 8.51 -7.89 -19.92
CA LYS A 367 8.31 -8.90 -18.86
C LYS A 367 9.57 -9.05 -17.98
N GLY A 368 9.35 -9.40 -16.73
CA GLY A 368 10.38 -9.77 -15.76
C GLY A 368 10.87 -8.64 -14.87
N TYR A 369 11.05 -8.99 -13.60
CA TYR A 369 11.65 -8.16 -12.56
C TYR A 369 12.50 -9.00 -11.61
N VAL A 370 13.40 -8.35 -10.88
CA VAL A 370 14.19 -8.99 -9.82
C VAL A 370 13.69 -8.51 -8.47
N TRP A 371 13.40 -9.45 -7.57
CA TRP A 371 13.00 -9.13 -6.19
C TRP A 371 13.73 -10.03 -5.20
N LYS A 372 14.43 -9.43 -4.22
CA LYS A 372 15.23 -10.10 -3.20
C LYS A 372 16.12 -11.22 -3.78
N GLY A 373 16.83 -10.91 -4.89
CA GLY A 373 17.75 -11.82 -5.59
C GLY A 373 17.10 -12.87 -6.49
N ARG A 374 15.74 -12.94 -6.54
CA ARG A 374 15.01 -13.88 -7.41
C ARG A 374 14.48 -13.18 -8.65
N ARG A 375 14.59 -13.85 -9.82
CA ARG A 375 13.97 -13.40 -11.07
C ARG A 375 12.55 -13.93 -11.16
N HIS A 376 11.61 -13.07 -11.56
CA HIS A 376 10.22 -13.41 -11.85
C HIS A 376 9.91 -12.97 -13.30
N PHE A 377 9.21 -13.80 -14.05
CA PHE A 377 8.90 -13.61 -15.48
C PHE A 377 7.43 -13.38 -15.74
#